data_51cbaf7c079a8ac5b592405506f29495
#
_entry.id   51cbaf7c079a8ac5b592405506f29495
#
_cell.length_a   1.000
_cell.length_b   1.000
_cell.length_c   1.000
_cell.angle_alpha   90.00
_cell.angle_beta   90.00
_cell.angle_gamma   90.00
#
_symmetry.space_group_name_H-M   'P 1'
#
loop_
_entity.id
_entity.type
_entity.pdbx_description
1 polymer ?
#
loop_
_entity_poly.entity_id
_entity_poly.type
_entity_poly.pdbx_seq_one_letter_code
_entity_poly.pdbx_strand_id
1 'polypeptide(L)'
;MLIILPNQEKWSGDEAGIKAITGGDAVVIDPKYRDAYAAYIPAVILAVNNNPMQFSERSGGISLRRVILTFPEAIASEERDPLLLAKITEKLAVIVRHLMQRFANPNEARALLQAQQISAENLEIKRHADPLIDFVVT
;
A
#
# COMPACT_ATOMS: atom_id res chain seq x y z
N MET A 1 -2.16 -9.67 -8.64
CA MET A 1 -0.71 -9.71 -8.30
C MET A 1 -0.44 -8.80 -7.10
N LEU A 2 0.53 -9.13 -6.25
CA LEU A 2 0.98 -8.27 -5.14
C LEU A 2 2.41 -7.81 -5.42
N ILE A 3 2.66 -6.51 -5.35
CA ILE A 3 3.98 -5.90 -5.46
C ILE A 3 4.36 -5.42 -4.06
N ILE A 4 5.49 -5.88 -3.53
CA ILE A 4 5.97 -5.49 -2.20
C ILE A 4 7.18 -4.59 -2.36
N LEU A 5 7.15 -3.42 -1.73
CA LEU A 5 8.21 -2.41 -1.72
C LEU A 5 8.74 -2.27 -0.28
N PRO A 6 9.78 -3.00 0.11
CA PRO A 6 10.33 -2.91 1.46
C PRO A 6 11.31 -1.74 1.58
N ASN A 7 11.26 -1.04 2.71
CA ASN A 7 12.26 -0.02 3.12
C ASN A 7 12.51 1.10 2.10
N GLN A 8 11.44 1.59 1.48
CA GLN A 8 11.49 2.72 0.55
C GLN A 8 10.82 3.94 1.17
N GLU A 9 11.58 4.78 1.84
CA GLU A 9 11.06 6.02 2.45
C GLU A 9 10.67 7.07 1.41
N LYS A 10 11.32 7.08 0.26
CA LYS A 10 11.03 7.99 -0.85
C LYS A 10 10.92 7.23 -2.16
N TRP A 11 9.84 7.50 -2.89
CA TRP A 11 9.70 6.97 -4.23
C TRP A 11 10.62 7.73 -5.20
N SER A 12 11.53 7.01 -5.85
CA SER A 12 12.48 7.57 -6.83
C SER A 12 12.16 7.17 -8.27
N GLY A 13 11.15 6.33 -8.47
CA GLY A 13 10.71 5.88 -9.80
C GLY A 13 9.71 6.83 -10.45
N ASP A 14 9.23 6.42 -11.63
CA ASP A 14 8.15 7.11 -12.32
C ASP A 14 6.83 6.96 -11.55
N GLU A 15 6.28 8.08 -11.14
CA GLU A 15 4.99 8.12 -10.44
C GLU A 15 3.81 7.82 -11.37
N ALA A 16 3.97 8.06 -12.68
CA ALA A 16 2.95 7.72 -13.67
C ALA A 16 2.69 6.21 -13.71
N GLY A 17 3.72 5.39 -13.56
CA GLY A 17 3.60 3.94 -13.46
C GLY A 17 2.76 3.49 -12.25
N ILE A 18 3.02 4.04 -11.05
CA ILE A 18 2.21 3.74 -9.87
C ILE A 18 0.75 4.19 -10.07
N LYS A 19 0.55 5.38 -10.62
CA LYS A 19 -0.81 5.90 -10.87
C LYS A 19 -1.56 5.02 -11.85
N ALA A 20 -0.92 4.61 -12.93
CA ALA A 20 -1.53 3.73 -13.92
C ALA A 20 -1.89 2.36 -13.33
N ILE A 21 -0.96 1.73 -12.60
CA ILE A 21 -1.22 0.43 -11.94
C ILE A 21 -2.37 0.55 -10.94
N THR A 22 -2.36 1.56 -10.08
CA THR A 22 -3.40 1.75 -9.05
C THR A 22 -4.69 2.32 -9.58
N GLY A 23 -4.67 2.96 -10.75
CA GLY A 23 -5.83 3.47 -11.48
C GLY A 23 -6.50 2.43 -12.36
N GLY A 24 -5.81 1.32 -12.65
CA GLY A 24 -6.28 0.32 -13.61
C GLY A 24 -6.06 0.74 -15.06
N ASP A 25 -5.12 1.65 -15.32
CA ASP A 25 -4.76 2.11 -16.66
C ASP A 25 -3.67 1.21 -17.26
N ALA A 26 -3.50 1.29 -18.58
CA ALA A 26 -2.43 0.59 -19.26
C ALA A 26 -1.08 1.23 -18.97
N VAL A 27 -0.09 0.41 -18.67
CA VAL A 27 1.31 0.80 -18.49
C VAL A 27 2.10 0.44 -19.72
N VAL A 28 2.89 1.39 -20.24
CA VAL A 28 3.82 1.11 -21.33
C VAL A 28 5.04 0.40 -20.74
N ILE A 29 5.31 -0.77 -21.24
CA ILE A 29 6.49 -1.59 -20.88
C ILE A 29 7.45 -1.51 -22.04
N ASP A 30 8.65 -1.01 -21.77
CA ASP A 30 9.73 -0.89 -22.76
C ASP A 30 10.86 -1.88 -22.40
N PRO A 31 10.75 -3.15 -22.83
CA PRO A 31 11.74 -4.16 -22.52
C PRO A 31 12.99 -3.97 -23.37
N LYS A 32 14.14 -4.14 -22.77
CA LYS A 32 15.43 -4.07 -23.49
C LYS A 32 15.45 -5.09 -24.64
N TYR A 33 15.76 -4.62 -25.85
CA TYR A 33 15.87 -5.43 -27.08
C TYR A 33 14.53 -6.00 -27.63
N ARG A 34 13.42 -5.42 -27.28
CA ARG A 34 12.09 -5.78 -27.83
C ARG A 34 11.25 -4.52 -28.05
N ASP A 35 10.21 -4.63 -28.85
CA ASP A 35 9.29 -3.52 -29.05
C ASP A 35 8.51 -3.21 -27.77
N ALA A 36 8.29 -1.92 -27.54
CA ALA A 36 7.46 -1.47 -26.42
C ALA A 36 6.01 -1.91 -26.62
N TYR A 37 5.36 -2.32 -25.54
CA TYR A 37 3.96 -2.70 -25.54
C TYR A 37 3.21 -2.14 -24.35
N ALA A 38 1.90 -1.98 -24.47
CA ALA A 38 1.04 -1.58 -23.38
C ALA A 38 0.39 -2.80 -22.72
N ALA A 39 0.36 -2.83 -21.37
CA ALA A 39 -0.27 -3.90 -20.61
C ALA A 39 -1.01 -3.35 -19.40
N TYR A 40 -2.12 -4.00 -19.04
CA TYR A 40 -2.80 -3.76 -17.77
C TYR A 40 -2.16 -4.64 -16.68
N ILE A 41 -1.76 -4.02 -15.59
CA ILE A 41 -1.13 -4.71 -14.46
C ILE A 41 -2.09 -4.72 -13.28
N PRO A 42 -2.90 -5.78 -13.10
CA PRO A 42 -3.82 -5.89 -11.96
C PRO A 42 -3.02 -6.23 -10.70
N ALA A 43 -2.51 -5.20 -10.03
CA ALA A 43 -1.69 -5.38 -8.84
C ALA A 43 -2.15 -4.50 -7.69
N VAL A 44 -1.96 -5.02 -6.47
CA VAL A 44 -1.95 -4.24 -5.23
C VAL A 44 -0.50 -3.94 -4.89
N ILE A 45 -0.20 -2.69 -4.56
CA ILE A 45 1.13 -2.28 -4.12
C ILE A 45 1.11 -2.17 -2.59
N LEU A 46 2.00 -2.92 -1.93
CA LEU A 46 2.21 -2.88 -0.48
C LEU A 46 3.60 -2.32 -0.20
N ALA A 47 3.66 -1.13 0.41
CA ALA A 47 4.91 -0.57 0.90
C ALA A 47 5.03 -0.80 2.41
N VAL A 48 6.17 -1.29 2.87
CA VAL A 48 6.45 -1.56 4.29
C VAL A 48 7.67 -0.76 4.69
N ASN A 49 7.46 0.29 5.50
CA ASN A 49 8.48 1.25 5.89
C ASN A 49 8.33 1.64 7.35
N ASN A 50 9.41 2.17 7.95
CA ASN A 50 9.35 2.76 9.29
C ASN A 50 8.68 4.15 9.27
N ASN A 51 8.79 4.86 8.14
CA ASN A 51 8.15 6.15 7.94
C ASN A 51 7.22 6.10 6.72
N PRO A 52 6.19 6.95 6.65
CA PRO A 52 5.32 7.03 5.48
C PRO A 52 6.14 7.35 4.23
N MET A 53 5.92 6.57 3.16
CA MET A 53 6.61 6.80 1.88
C MET A 53 6.26 8.19 1.33
N GLN A 54 7.29 8.93 0.97
CA GLN A 54 7.15 10.26 0.37
C GLN A 54 7.11 10.15 -1.16
N PHE A 55 6.26 10.97 -1.77
CA PHE A 55 6.15 11.12 -3.21
C PHE A 55 6.47 12.57 -3.60
N SER A 56 7.05 12.75 -4.77
CA SER A 56 7.37 14.08 -5.30
C SER A 56 6.14 14.77 -5.91
N GLU A 57 5.09 14.01 -6.14
CA GLU A 57 3.87 14.51 -6.72
C GLU A 57 3.07 15.38 -5.77
N ARG A 58 2.69 16.57 -6.25
CA ARG A 58 1.92 17.56 -5.50
C ARG A 58 0.43 17.62 -5.88
N SER A 59 -0.01 16.85 -6.87
CA SER A 59 -1.42 16.85 -7.31
C SER A 59 -2.35 16.00 -6.44
N GLY A 60 -1.82 15.31 -5.43
CA GLY A 60 -2.60 14.49 -4.50
C GLY A 60 -3.11 13.16 -5.06
N GLY A 61 -2.85 12.84 -6.33
CA GLY A 61 -3.40 11.65 -6.98
C GLY A 61 -2.97 10.33 -6.34
N ILE A 62 -1.74 10.22 -5.86
CA ILE A 62 -1.26 9.04 -5.13
C ILE A 62 -1.77 9.08 -3.68
N SER A 63 -1.72 10.24 -3.03
CA SER A 63 -2.18 10.41 -1.65
C SER A 63 -3.63 9.99 -1.46
N LEU A 64 -4.51 10.31 -2.42
CA LEU A 64 -5.92 9.94 -2.37
C LEU A 64 -6.17 8.43 -2.53
N ARG A 65 -5.25 7.70 -3.15
CA ARG A 65 -5.37 6.24 -3.37
C ARG A 65 -4.70 5.42 -2.28
N ARG A 66 -3.91 6.05 -1.42
CA ARG A 66 -3.11 5.39 -0.40
C ARG A 66 -3.91 5.15 0.87
N VAL A 67 -3.86 3.91 1.35
CA VAL A 67 -4.33 3.52 2.69
C VAL A 67 -3.09 3.28 3.54
N ILE A 68 -3.00 3.92 4.70
CA ILE A 68 -1.88 3.76 5.63
C ILE A 68 -2.38 2.94 6.82
N LEU A 69 -1.65 1.90 7.17
CA LEU A 69 -1.86 1.09 8.35
C LEU A 69 -0.66 1.26 9.26
N THR A 70 -0.87 1.73 10.47
CA THR A 70 0.18 2.00 11.44
C THR A 70 0.26 0.89 12.48
N PHE A 71 1.47 0.56 12.87
CA PHE A 71 1.79 -0.41 13.92
C PHE A 71 2.72 0.28 14.92
N PRO A 72 2.20 1.16 15.80
CA PRO A 72 3.02 2.01 16.66
C PRO A 72 3.69 1.27 17.81
N GLU A 73 3.19 0.09 18.19
CA GLU A 73 3.69 -0.65 19.31
C GLU A 73 4.90 -1.50 18.93
N ALA A 74 6.02 -1.25 19.60
CA ALA A 74 7.20 -2.10 19.49
C ALA A 74 7.06 -3.27 20.47
N ILE A 75 7.21 -4.49 19.97
CA ILE A 75 7.23 -5.70 20.81
C ILE A 75 8.55 -5.74 21.57
N ALA A 76 8.49 -5.83 22.90
CA ALA A 76 9.65 -5.97 23.76
C ALA A 76 10.46 -7.24 23.39
N SER A 77 11.77 -7.19 23.59
CA SER A 77 12.66 -8.29 23.16
C SER A 77 12.30 -9.62 23.81
N GLU A 78 11.85 -9.58 25.04
CA GLU A 78 11.42 -10.75 25.84
C GLU A 78 10.08 -11.35 25.36
N GLU A 79 9.26 -10.57 24.69
CA GLU A 79 7.97 -11.00 24.14
C GLU A 79 8.07 -11.50 22.69
N ARG A 80 9.24 -11.35 22.07
CA ARG A 80 9.46 -11.78 20.69
C ARG A 80 9.49 -13.30 20.61
N ASP A 81 8.60 -13.86 19.81
CA ASP A 81 8.58 -15.29 19.51
C ASP A 81 9.52 -15.59 18.31
N PRO A 82 10.68 -16.21 18.54
CA PRO A 82 11.62 -16.53 17.46
C PRO A 82 11.06 -17.56 16.45
N LEU A 83 10.02 -18.29 16.83
CA LEU A 83 9.36 -19.29 15.98
C LEU A 83 8.07 -18.78 15.34
N LEU A 84 7.75 -17.48 15.48
CA LEU A 84 6.51 -16.91 14.95
C LEU A 84 6.32 -17.18 13.46
N LEU A 85 7.37 -16.99 12.66
CA LEU A 85 7.31 -17.23 11.21
C LEU A 85 6.99 -18.69 10.88
N ALA A 86 7.61 -19.63 11.59
CA ALA A 86 7.36 -21.06 11.41
C ALA A 86 5.91 -21.40 11.78
N LYS A 87 5.40 -20.88 12.91
CA LYS A 87 4.02 -21.07 13.35
C LYS A 87 3.00 -20.48 12.36
N ILE A 88 3.28 -19.31 11.81
CA ILE A 88 2.43 -18.70 10.77
C ILE A 88 2.43 -19.56 9.51
N THR A 89 3.61 -20.02 9.07
CA THR A 89 3.75 -20.83 7.87
C THR A 89 2.97 -22.15 7.98
N GLU A 90 3.06 -22.80 9.14
CA GLU A 90 2.30 -24.04 9.41
C GLU A 90 0.77 -23.81 9.35
N LYS A 91 0.30 -22.64 9.82
CA LYS A 91 -1.12 -22.29 9.87
C LYS A 91 -1.60 -21.48 8.67
N LEU A 92 -0.77 -21.25 7.67
CA LEU A 92 -1.06 -20.32 6.58
C LEU A 92 -2.37 -20.64 5.86
N ALA A 93 -2.65 -21.91 5.58
CA ALA A 93 -3.88 -22.33 4.92
C ALA A 93 -5.14 -21.99 5.74
N VAL A 94 -5.06 -22.12 7.06
CA VAL A 94 -6.16 -21.78 7.99
C VAL A 94 -6.35 -20.27 8.03
N ILE A 95 -5.26 -19.50 8.11
CA ILE A 95 -5.29 -18.02 8.11
C ILE A 95 -5.93 -17.52 6.82
N VAL A 96 -5.48 -18.01 5.66
CA VAL A 96 -6.03 -17.62 4.36
C VAL A 96 -7.52 -17.97 4.27
N ARG A 97 -7.92 -19.15 4.71
CA ARG A 97 -9.33 -19.54 4.74
C ARG A 97 -10.18 -18.61 5.60
N HIS A 98 -9.69 -18.25 6.79
CA HIS A 98 -10.37 -17.29 7.68
C HIS A 98 -10.52 -15.93 7.02
N LEU A 99 -9.47 -15.41 6.40
CA LEU A 99 -9.51 -14.13 5.68
C LEU A 99 -10.51 -14.16 4.52
N MET A 100 -10.51 -15.23 3.72
CA MET A 100 -11.47 -15.40 2.63
C MET A 100 -12.91 -15.47 3.13
N GLN A 101 -13.15 -16.14 4.26
CA GLN A 101 -14.50 -16.20 4.87
C GLN A 101 -14.91 -14.84 5.46
N ARG A 102 -13.99 -14.16 6.18
CA ARG A 102 -14.26 -12.86 6.80
C ARG A 102 -14.55 -11.77 5.76
N PHE A 103 -13.87 -11.82 4.64
CA PHE A 103 -13.98 -10.84 3.55
C PHE A 103 -14.63 -11.45 2.29
N ALA A 104 -15.57 -12.38 2.48
CA ALA A 104 -16.30 -12.99 1.36
C ALA A 104 -17.11 -11.94 0.57
N ASN A 105 -17.54 -10.86 1.23
CA ASN A 105 -18.18 -9.72 0.58
C ASN A 105 -17.13 -8.64 0.25
N PRO A 106 -16.75 -8.45 -1.03
CA PRO A 106 -15.75 -7.46 -1.42
C PRO A 106 -16.19 -6.01 -1.13
N ASN A 107 -17.48 -5.73 -1.04
CA ASN A 107 -17.98 -4.39 -0.72
C ASN A 107 -17.71 -4.02 0.74
N GLU A 108 -17.80 -4.98 1.64
CA GLU A 108 -17.47 -4.79 3.06
C GLU A 108 -15.98 -4.49 3.25
N ALA A 109 -15.10 -5.26 2.60
CA ALA A 109 -13.66 -4.99 2.61
C ALA A 109 -13.33 -3.61 2.02
N ARG A 110 -13.99 -3.23 0.92
CA ARG A 110 -13.82 -1.91 0.31
C ARG A 110 -14.25 -0.79 1.24
N ALA A 111 -15.38 -0.92 1.92
CA ALA A 111 -15.88 0.06 2.87
C ALA A 111 -14.89 0.26 4.05
N LEU A 112 -14.30 -0.81 4.57
CA LEU A 112 -13.27 -0.74 5.61
C LEU A 112 -12.02 0.00 5.15
N LEU A 113 -11.53 -0.29 3.93
CA LEU A 113 -10.37 0.39 3.37
C LEU A 113 -10.65 1.88 3.12
N GLN A 114 -11.85 2.22 2.65
CA GLN A 114 -12.27 3.61 2.45
C GLN A 114 -12.37 4.35 3.79
N ALA A 115 -12.94 3.74 4.82
CA ALA A 115 -13.01 4.31 6.15
C ALA A 115 -11.62 4.59 6.73
N GLN A 116 -10.67 3.65 6.57
CA GLN A 116 -9.29 3.85 7.00
C GLN A 116 -8.59 4.96 6.19
N GLN A 117 -8.84 5.04 4.89
CA GLN A 117 -8.25 6.03 3.99
C GLN A 117 -8.57 7.47 4.40
N ILE A 118 -9.78 7.72 4.92
CA ILE A 118 -10.26 9.03 5.37
C ILE A 118 -10.22 9.19 6.90
N SER A 119 -9.63 8.23 7.63
CA SER A 119 -9.50 8.33 9.08
C SER A 119 -8.65 9.54 9.46
N ALA A 120 -8.90 10.11 10.65
CA ALA A 120 -8.14 11.24 11.17
C ALA A 120 -6.63 10.93 11.22
N GLU A 121 -6.27 9.71 11.64
CA GLU A 121 -4.89 9.23 11.65
C GLU A 121 -4.24 9.27 10.26
N ASN A 122 -4.92 8.71 9.24
CA ASN A 122 -4.42 8.72 7.87
C ASN A 122 -4.26 10.12 7.31
N LEU A 123 -5.20 11.01 7.60
CA LEU A 123 -5.14 12.40 7.15
C LEU A 123 -3.99 13.16 7.81
N GLU A 124 -3.76 12.94 9.10
CA GLU A 124 -2.64 13.55 9.82
C GLU A 124 -1.29 13.08 9.28
N ILE A 125 -1.12 11.78 9.06
CA ILE A 125 0.11 11.24 8.46
C ILE A 125 0.34 11.80 7.05
N LYS A 126 -0.72 11.90 6.24
CA LYS A 126 -0.64 12.49 4.90
C LYS A 126 -0.23 13.95 4.94
N ARG A 127 -0.76 14.75 5.87
CA ARG A 127 -0.39 16.16 6.07
C ARG A 127 1.08 16.31 6.44
N HIS A 128 1.59 15.47 7.35
CA HIS A 128 3.01 15.49 7.70
C HIS A 128 3.93 15.09 6.56
N ALA A 129 3.49 14.16 5.71
CA ALA A 129 4.25 13.71 4.55
C ALA A 129 4.17 14.68 3.35
N ASP A 130 3.09 15.48 3.26
CA ASP A 130 2.84 16.44 2.19
C ASP A 130 2.09 17.69 2.75
N PRO A 131 2.83 18.74 3.14
CA PRO A 131 2.25 19.94 3.73
C PRO A 131 1.31 20.72 2.78
N LEU A 132 1.25 20.39 1.49
CA LEU A 132 0.34 21.04 0.54
C LEU A 132 -1.09 20.52 0.61
N ILE A 133 -1.33 19.41 1.29
CA ILE A 133 -2.69 18.84 1.44
C ILE A 133 -3.61 19.82 2.21
N ASP A 134 -3.06 20.64 3.10
CA ASP A 134 -3.83 21.63 3.85
C ASP A 134 -4.43 22.74 2.97
N PHE A 135 -3.88 22.98 1.78
CA PHE A 135 -4.39 23.98 0.84
C PHE A 135 -5.51 23.46 -0.07
N VAL A 136 -5.72 22.15 -0.16
CA VAL A 136 -6.69 21.52 -1.06
C VAL A 136 -8.01 21.18 -0.36
N VAL A 137 -8.03 21.17 0.98
CA VAL A 137 -9.20 20.75 1.79
C VAL A 137 -10.00 21.95 2.34
N THR A 138 -9.67 23.18 1.90
CA THR A 138 -10.46 24.38 2.19
C THR A 138 -11.36 24.69 1.02
#